data_03a27f836c2609b9d314bd7730458960
#
_entry.id   03a27f836c2609b9d314bd7730458960
#
_cell.length_a   1.000
_cell.length_b   1.000
_cell.length_c   1.000
_cell.angle_alpha   90.00
_cell.angle_beta   90.00
_cell.angle_gamma   90.00
#
_symmetry.space_group_name_H-M   'P 1'
#
loop_
_entity.id
_entity.type
_entity.pdbx_description
1 polymer ?
#
loop_
_entity_poly.entity_id
_entity_poly.type
_entity_poly.pdbx_seq_one_letter_code
_entity_poly.pdbx_strand_id
1 'polypeptide(L)'
;MDKKLIVLNKPIAIELHTLAYTFAFTIPFFIKHPQILVGTAINFLLFMMSSSLSKKQLIPLIMLPSVSVMLHGVLFGSFTVFLLYLMPFIWLGNAMLIYFFKILEKKVPQVFRIIIASTVKAMFLFSCAYLLHQLNILPLIFLTAMGIVQFGTAFAGGTIFLLLNHFNILKIHKK
;
A
#
# COMPACT_ATOMS: atom_id res chain seq x y z
N MET A 1 -9.53 -21.34 -21.01
CA MET A 1 -10.22 -20.04 -20.82
C MET A 1 -9.14 -18.97 -20.68
N ASP A 2 -8.97 -18.20 -21.74
CA ASP A 2 -7.85 -17.27 -21.94
C ASP A 2 -7.85 -16.16 -20.90
N LYS A 3 -6.71 -16.02 -20.23
CA LYS A 3 -6.36 -14.84 -19.47
C LYS A 3 -6.14 -13.70 -20.49
N LYS A 4 -7.18 -12.97 -20.85
CA LYS A 4 -7.02 -11.68 -21.52
C LYS A 4 -6.32 -10.72 -20.53
N LEU A 5 -5.00 -10.70 -20.58
CA LEU A 5 -4.19 -9.62 -20.06
C LEU A 5 -4.68 -8.34 -20.75
N ILE A 6 -4.91 -7.29 -19.95
CA ILE A 6 -5.16 -5.95 -20.48
C ILE A 6 -3.89 -5.55 -21.23
N VAL A 7 -3.92 -5.68 -22.54
CA VAL A 7 -2.86 -5.15 -23.40
C VAL A 7 -3.11 -3.66 -23.54
N LEU A 8 -2.67 -2.89 -22.52
CA LEU A 8 -2.46 -1.46 -22.70
C LEU A 8 -1.44 -1.30 -23.84
N ASN A 9 -1.66 -0.36 -24.76
CA ASN A 9 -0.63 0.04 -25.70
C ASN A 9 0.67 0.28 -24.92
N LYS A 10 1.77 -0.34 -25.35
CA LYS A 10 3.06 -0.31 -24.65
C LYS A 10 3.46 1.08 -24.11
N PRO A 11 3.33 2.19 -24.86
CA PRO A 11 3.67 3.53 -24.35
C PRO A 11 2.79 3.94 -23.15
N ILE A 12 1.47 3.77 -23.21
CA ILE A 12 0.55 4.15 -22.13
C ILE A 12 0.80 3.32 -20.86
N ALA A 13 1.16 2.04 -21.01
CA ALA A 13 1.50 1.19 -19.89
C ALA A 13 2.79 1.65 -19.19
N ILE A 14 3.81 2.04 -19.94
CA ILE A 14 5.08 2.54 -19.40
C ILE A 14 4.85 3.86 -18.65
N GLU A 15 4.08 4.78 -19.23
CA GLU A 15 3.74 6.06 -18.58
C GLU A 15 3.01 5.86 -17.25
N LEU A 16 2.01 4.97 -17.20
CA LEU A 16 1.26 4.69 -15.97
C LEU A 16 2.14 4.09 -14.87
N HIS A 17 3.07 3.18 -15.24
CA HIS A 17 4.01 2.59 -14.27
C HIS A 17 4.95 3.64 -13.72
N THR A 18 5.52 4.48 -14.59
CA THR A 18 6.44 5.55 -14.20
C THR A 18 5.76 6.54 -13.27
N LEU A 19 4.54 6.98 -13.60
CA LEU A 19 3.74 7.84 -12.74
C LEU A 19 3.47 7.21 -11.37
N ALA A 20 3.09 5.93 -11.34
CA ALA A 20 2.82 5.25 -10.09
C ALA A 20 4.06 5.18 -9.18
N TYR A 21 5.24 4.88 -9.73
CA TYR A 21 6.50 4.86 -8.97
C TYR A 21 6.90 6.27 -8.53
N THR A 22 6.75 7.26 -9.40
CA THR A 22 7.00 8.67 -9.07
C THR A 22 6.12 9.09 -7.89
N PHE A 23 4.81 8.85 -7.94
CA PHE A 23 3.91 9.19 -6.84
C PHE A 23 4.21 8.38 -5.57
N ALA A 24 4.53 7.10 -5.69
CA ALA A 24 4.89 6.27 -4.54
C ALA A 24 6.14 6.77 -3.80
N PHE A 25 7.06 7.43 -4.51
CA PHE A 25 8.23 8.06 -3.92
C PHE A 25 7.94 9.50 -3.47
N THR A 26 7.36 10.34 -4.34
CA THR A 26 7.23 11.79 -4.09
C THR A 26 6.19 12.12 -3.01
N ILE A 27 5.09 11.36 -2.94
CA ILE A 27 4.07 11.62 -1.91
C ILE A 27 4.66 11.51 -0.50
N PRO A 28 5.31 10.40 -0.09
CA PRO A 28 5.90 10.33 1.24
C PRO A 28 7.10 11.24 1.42
N PHE A 29 7.79 11.62 0.33
CA PHE A 29 8.94 12.52 0.40
C PHE A 29 8.54 13.95 0.72
N PHE A 30 7.49 14.48 0.08
CA PHE A 30 7.09 15.88 0.21
C PHE A 30 5.99 16.10 1.26
N ILE A 31 5.11 15.12 1.47
CA ILE A 31 4.03 15.23 2.46
C ILE A 31 4.52 14.69 3.80
N LYS A 32 4.83 15.61 4.71
CA LYS A 32 5.38 15.30 6.03
C LYS A 32 4.30 14.82 7.02
N HIS A 33 3.16 15.49 7.03
CA HIS A 33 2.04 15.24 7.94
C HIS A 33 0.70 15.57 7.25
N PRO A 34 -0.41 14.94 7.64
CA PRO A 34 -0.51 13.82 8.59
C PRO A 34 -0.17 12.46 7.92
N GLN A 35 0.38 11.53 8.71
CA GLN A 35 0.69 10.15 8.27
C GLN A 35 -0.51 9.45 7.60
N ILE A 36 -1.73 9.74 8.07
CA ILE A 36 -2.98 9.18 7.53
C ILE A 36 -3.14 9.51 6.04
N LEU A 37 -2.81 10.73 5.63
CA LEU A 37 -2.91 11.16 4.23
C LEU A 37 -1.93 10.38 3.34
N VAL A 38 -0.68 10.33 3.75
CA VAL A 38 0.38 9.58 3.05
C VAL A 38 0.01 8.11 2.93
N GLY A 39 -0.36 7.48 4.05
CA GLY A 39 -0.74 6.07 4.08
C GLY A 39 -1.96 5.78 3.20
N THR A 40 -2.98 6.64 3.20
CA THR A 40 -4.18 6.49 2.35
C THR A 40 -3.81 6.58 0.88
N ALA A 41 -3.02 7.57 0.47
CA ALA A 41 -2.59 7.73 -0.92
C ALA A 41 -1.75 6.54 -1.41
N ILE A 42 -0.82 6.05 -0.59
CA ILE A 42 0.00 4.88 -0.95
C ILE A 42 -0.86 3.61 -1.04
N ASN A 43 -1.75 3.36 -0.09
CA ASN A 43 -2.62 2.20 -0.15
C ASN A 43 -3.58 2.26 -1.36
N PHE A 44 -4.09 3.46 -1.70
CA PHE A 44 -4.85 3.67 -2.94
C PHE A 44 -4.04 3.27 -4.17
N LEU A 45 -2.78 3.73 -4.30
CA LEU A 45 -1.89 3.35 -5.39
C LEU A 45 -1.65 1.83 -5.46
N LEU A 46 -1.47 1.17 -4.30
CA LEU A 46 -1.29 -0.29 -4.24
C LEU A 46 -2.54 -1.02 -4.76
N PHE A 47 -3.74 -0.63 -4.36
CA PHE A 47 -4.98 -1.22 -4.87
C PHE A 47 -5.15 -0.96 -6.38
N MET A 48 -4.96 0.28 -6.82
CA MET A 48 -5.10 0.67 -8.22
C MET A 48 -4.15 -0.11 -9.12
N MET A 49 -2.88 -0.19 -8.75
CA MET A 49 -1.85 -0.83 -9.55
C MET A 49 -1.84 -2.36 -9.43
N SER A 50 -2.51 -2.91 -8.41
CA SER A 50 -2.56 -4.37 -8.21
C SER A 50 -3.04 -5.14 -9.43
N SER A 51 -3.99 -4.58 -10.21
CA SER A 51 -4.57 -5.22 -11.39
C SER A 51 -3.80 -4.92 -12.68
N SER A 52 -3.00 -3.86 -12.71
CA SER A 52 -2.31 -3.39 -13.91
C SER A 52 -0.86 -3.84 -13.99
N LEU A 53 -0.20 -4.03 -12.83
CA LEU A 53 1.21 -4.41 -12.75
C LEU A 53 1.41 -5.92 -12.63
N SER A 54 2.48 -6.41 -13.25
CA SER A 54 3.00 -7.77 -13.01
C SER A 54 3.62 -7.87 -11.61
N LYS A 55 3.81 -9.10 -11.11
CA LYS A 55 4.43 -9.33 -9.78
C LYS A 55 5.79 -8.64 -9.63
N LYS A 56 6.63 -8.66 -10.67
CA LYS A 56 7.96 -8.01 -10.65
C LYS A 56 7.86 -6.49 -10.58
N GLN A 57 6.89 -5.91 -11.29
CA GLN A 57 6.65 -4.46 -11.31
C GLN A 57 6.00 -3.94 -10.02
N LEU A 58 5.34 -4.79 -9.25
CA LEU A 58 4.79 -4.41 -7.93
C LEU A 58 5.88 -4.24 -6.86
N ILE A 59 7.05 -4.87 -7.02
CA ILE A 59 8.13 -4.81 -6.03
C ILE A 59 8.58 -3.37 -5.75
N PRO A 60 8.96 -2.55 -6.75
CA PRO A 60 9.32 -1.16 -6.50
C PRO A 60 8.19 -0.37 -5.84
N LEU A 61 6.94 -0.57 -6.26
CA LEU A 61 5.78 0.13 -5.70
C LEU A 61 5.57 -0.18 -4.21
N ILE A 62 5.87 -1.41 -3.79
CA ILE A 62 5.79 -1.88 -2.40
C ILE A 62 6.89 -1.24 -1.55
N MET A 63 8.09 -1.05 -2.11
CA MET A 63 9.28 -0.63 -1.37
C MET A 63 9.48 0.89 -1.32
N LEU A 64 9.23 1.58 -2.43
CA LEU A 64 9.53 3.00 -2.61
C LEU A 64 8.96 3.91 -1.50
N PRO A 65 7.73 3.73 -1.00
CA PRO A 65 7.19 4.62 0.03
C PRO A 65 8.02 4.65 1.31
N SER A 66 8.44 3.49 1.81
CA SER A 66 9.23 3.41 3.04
C SER A 66 10.67 3.90 2.84
N VAL A 67 11.25 3.63 1.66
CA VAL A 67 12.56 4.19 1.29
C VAL A 67 12.50 5.72 1.24
N SER A 68 11.46 6.27 0.63
CA SER A 68 11.22 7.72 0.55
C SER A 68 11.11 8.37 1.94
N VAL A 69 10.33 7.77 2.83
CA VAL A 69 10.21 8.24 4.22
C VAL A 69 11.55 8.25 4.95
N MET A 70 12.36 7.21 4.77
CA MET A 70 13.68 7.12 5.38
C MET A 70 14.65 8.19 4.86
N LEU A 71 14.63 8.44 3.56
CA LEU A 71 15.51 9.45 2.95
C LEU A 71 15.14 10.87 3.42
N HIS A 72 13.87 11.13 3.65
CA HIS A 72 13.44 12.44 4.14
C HIS A 72 13.53 12.61 5.66
N GLY A 73 13.44 11.54 6.43
CA GLY A 73 13.70 11.53 7.88
C GLY A 73 12.64 12.18 8.78
N VAL A 74 11.44 12.53 8.29
CA VAL A 74 10.53 13.44 9.04
C VAL A 74 9.16 12.85 9.41
N LEU A 75 8.75 11.71 8.85
CA LEU A 75 7.37 11.22 9.05
C LEU A 75 7.01 10.94 10.52
N PHE A 76 7.97 10.47 11.30
CA PHE A 76 7.83 10.20 12.74
C PHE A 76 8.75 11.07 13.59
N GLY A 77 9.26 12.19 13.04
CA GLY A 77 10.25 13.03 13.72
C GLY A 77 11.50 12.22 14.08
N SER A 78 11.99 12.38 15.31
CA SER A 78 13.15 11.64 15.84
C SER A 78 12.94 10.11 15.85
N PHE A 79 11.72 9.63 15.78
CA PHE A 79 11.41 8.20 15.74
C PHE A 79 11.50 7.58 14.34
N THR A 80 11.73 8.35 13.29
CA THR A 80 11.80 7.83 11.91
C THR A 80 12.89 6.76 11.74
N VAL A 81 13.97 6.82 12.50
CA VAL A 81 15.05 5.81 12.49
C VAL A 81 14.53 4.41 12.82
N PHE A 82 13.55 4.30 13.72
CA PHE A 82 12.95 3.01 14.08
C PHE A 82 12.19 2.35 12.92
N LEU A 83 11.85 3.13 11.90
CA LEU A 83 11.22 2.60 10.70
C LEU A 83 12.12 1.61 9.95
N LEU A 84 13.45 1.71 10.08
CA LEU A 84 14.39 0.75 9.51
C LEU A 84 14.07 -0.69 9.94
N TYR A 85 13.77 -0.88 11.21
CA TYR A 85 13.42 -2.20 11.74
C TYR A 85 12.08 -2.71 11.19
N LEU A 86 11.18 -1.79 10.85
CA LEU A 86 9.85 -2.12 10.33
C LEU A 86 9.78 -2.23 8.80
N MET A 87 10.75 -1.68 8.05
CA MET A 87 10.73 -1.67 6.59
C MET A 87 10.47 -3.03 5.95
N PRO A 88 11.18 -4.11 6.30
CA PRO A 88 10.93 -5.42 5.73
C PRO A 88 9.50 -5.91 5.97
N PHE A 89 8.97 -5.65 7.16
CA PHE A 89 7.60 -6.03 7.53
C PHE A 89 6.57 -5.17 6.80
N ILE A 90 6.84 -3.87 6.60
CA ILE A 90 5.98 -2.99 5.79
C ILE A 90 5.91 -3.48 4.35
N TRP A 91 7.02 -3.90 3.76
CA TRP A 91 7.04 -4.48 2.41
C TRP A 91 6.22 -5.76 2.33
N LEU A 92 6.38 -6.65 3.30
CA LEU A 92 5.56 -7.86 3.39
C LEU A 92 4.08 -7.53 3.60
N GLY A 93 3.76 -6.60 4.48
CA GLY A 93 2.38 -6.15 4.71
C GLY A 93 1.73 -5.55 3.45
N ASN A 94 2.46 -4.75 2.67
CA ASN A 94 2.01 -4.23 1.39
C ASN A 94 1.83 -5.35 0.34
N ALA A 95 2.73 -6.31 0.32
CA ALA A 95 2.60 -7.49 -0.54
C ALA A 95 1.38 -8.34 -0.15
N MET A 96 1.13 -8.55 1.15
CA MET A 96 -0.05 -9.24 1.65
C MET A 96 -1.34 -8.51 1.30
N LEU A 97 -1.38 -7.17 1.40
CA LEU A 97 -2.52 -6.36 0.98
C LEU A 97 -2.91 -6.67 -0.46
N ILE A 98 -1.95 -6.60 -1.37
CA ILE A 98 -2.14 -6.88 -2.80
C ILE A 98 -2.55 -8.35 -3.01
N TYR A 99 -1.86 -9.28 -2.36
CA TYR A 99 -2.10 -10.71 -2.51
C TYR A 99 -3.51 -11.09 -2.11
N PHE A 100 -3.96 -10.72 -0.91
CA PHE A 100 -5.31 -11.03 -0.42
C PHE A 100 -6.38 -10.33 -1.24
N PHE A 101 -6.16 -9.09 -1.65
CA PHE A 101 -7.08 -8.39 -2.53
C PHE A 101 -7.27 -9.11 -3.88
N LYS A 102 -6.21 -9.68 -4.46
CA LYS A 102 -6.25 -10.40 -5.75
C LYS A 102 -6.82 -11.81 -5.63
N ILE A 103 -6.39 -12.60 -4.65
CA ILE A 103 -6.82 -14.00 -4.53
C ILE A 103 -8.32 -14.15 -4.25
N LEU A 104 -8.92 -13.11 -3.67
CA LEU A 104 -10.35 -13.04 -3.37
C LEU A 104 -11.18 -12.47 -4.53
N GLU A 105 -10.57 -12.12 -5.69
CA GLU A 105 -11.24 -11.37 -6.76
C GLU A 105 -12.51 -12.06 -7.32
N LYS A 106 -12.51 -13.39 -7.38
CA LYS A 106 -13.65 -14.14 -7.89
C LYS A 106 -14.52 -14.77 -6.79
N LYS A 107 -14.17 -14.54 -5.53
CA LYS A 107 -14.78 -15.24 -4.40
C LYS A 107 -15.75 -14.37 -3.61
N VAL A 108 -15.42 -13.07 -3.49
CA VAL A 108 -16.21 -12.13 -2.67
C VAL A 108 -16.30 -10.75 -3.34
N PRO A 109 -17.34 -9.96 -3.01
CA PRO A 109 -17.48 -8.59 -3.49
C PRO A 109 -16.27 -7.71 -3.14
N GLN A 110 -16.01 -6.68 -3.95
CA GLN A 110 -14.82 -5.84 -3.84
C GLN A 110 -14.67 -5.17 -2.46
N VAL A 111 -15.79 -4.77 -1.84
CA VAL A 111 -15.79 -4.18 -0.49
C VAL A 111 -15.17 -5.14 0.53
N PHE A 112 -15.62 -6.39 0.56
CA PHE A 112 -15.09 -7.41 1.48
C PHE A 112 -13.63 -7.73 1.21
N ARG A 113 -13.20 -7.70 -0.06
CA ARG A 113 -11.78 -7.87 -0.43
C ARG A 113 -10.91 -6.79 0.19
N ILE A 114 -11.37 -5.53 0.15
CA ILE A 114 -10.68 -4.38 0.76
C ILE A 114 -10.60 -4.57 2.27
N ILE A 115 -11.72 -4.91 2.92
CA ILE A 115 -11.76 -5.11 4.37
C ILE A 115 -10.79 -6.23 4.78
N ILE A 116 -10.88 -7.40 4.18
CA ILE A 116 -10.03 -8.55 4.52
C ILE A 116 -8.55 -8.23 4.29
N ALA A 117 -8.20 -7.67 3.13
CA ALA A 117 -6.82 -7.33 2.81
C ALA A 117 -6.25 -6.29 3.78
N SER A 118 -7.03 -5.26 4.14
CA SER A 118 -6.63 -4.21 5.10
C SER A 118 -6.46 -4.78 6.51
N THR A 119 -7.37 -5.65 6.94
CA THR A 119 -7.30 -6.32 8.25
C THR A 119 -6.07 -7.20 8.35
N VAL A 120 -5.83 -8.06 7.36
CA VAL A 120 -4.67 -8.96 7.35
C VAL A 120 -3.36 -8.19 7.39
N LYS A 121 -3.24 -7.13 6.57
CA LYS A 121 -2.07 -6.25 6.61
C LYS A 121 -1.87 -5.63 7.98
N ALA A 122 -2.91 -5.04 8.56
CA ALA A 122 -2.82 -4.33 9.84
C ALA A 122 -2.51 -5.30 11.00
N MET A 123 -3.14 -6.46 11.04
CA MET A 123 -2.85 -7.48 12.05
C MET A 123 -1.41 -7.96 11.98
N PHE A 124 -0.91 -8.24 10.77
CA PHE A 124 0.48 -8.63 10.56
C PHE A 124 1.45 -7.57 11.06
N LEU A 125 1.26 -6.31 10.64
CA LEU A 125 2.15 -5.21 11.04
C LEU A 125 2.08 -4.91 12.53
N PHE A 126 0.89 -4.95 13.12
CA PHE A 126 0.72 -4.80 14.57
C PHE A 126 1.46 -5.91 15.33
N SER A 127 1.32 -7.18 14.90
CA SER A 127 2.00 -8.30 15.55
C SER A 127 3.52 -8.16 15.49
N CYS A 128 4.07 -7.74 14.34
CA CYS A 128 5.50 -7.48 14.21
C CYS A 128 5.96 -6.31 15.11
N ALA A 129 5.20 -5.20 15.12
CA ALA A 129 5.51 -4.05 15.97
C ALA A 129 5.41 -4.40 17.46
N TYR A 130 4.42 -5.21 17.84
CA TYR A 130 4.26 -5.70 19.22
C TYR A 130 5.46 -6.55 19.67
N LEU A 131 5.90 -7.51 18.83
CA LEU A 131 7.07 -8.33 19.14
C LEU A 131 8.34 -7.47 19.29
N LEU A 132 8.57 -6.52 18.39
CA LEU A 132 9.71 -5.61 18.47
C LEU A 132 9.63 -4.66 19.67
N HIS A 133 8.41 -4.27 20.09
CA HIS A 133 8.21 -3.48 21.30
C HIS A 133 8.53 -4.30 22.56
N GLN A 134 8.10 -5.55 22.64
CA GLN A 134 8.43 -6.47 23.77
C GLN A 134 9.95 -6.71 23.90
N LEU A 135 10.67 -6.64 22.77
CA LEU A 135 12.12 -6.71 22.76
C LEU A 135 12.81 -5.38 23.08
N ASN A 136 12.07 -4.35 23.47
CA ASN A 136 12.55 -2.98 23.73
C ASN A 136 13.24 -2.32 22.53
N ILE A 137 12.93 -2.77 21.29
CA ILE A 137 13.47 -2.21 20.06
C ILE A 137 12.62 -1.01 19.59
N LEU A 138 11.29 -1.10 19.72
CA LEU A 138 10.37 -0.07 19.23
C LEU A 138 9.63 0.64 20.36
N PRO A 139 9.48 1.99 20.28
CA PRO A 139 8.60 2.75 21.13
C PRO A 139 7.11 2.39 20.96
N LEU A 140 6.32 2.57 22.01
CA LEU A 140 4.89 2.23 22.06
C LEU A 140 4.06 2.88 20.94
N ILE A 141 4.45 4.06 20.47
CA ILE A 141 3.75 4.80 19.39
C ILE A 141 3.62 3.95 18.10
N PHE A 142 4.55 3.02 17.85
CA PHE A 142 4.51 2.17 16.67
C PHE A 142 3.41 1.12 16.71
N LEU A 143 2.89 0.75 17.87
CA LEU A 143 1.74 -0.15 17.97
C LEU A 143 0.49 0.48 17.36
N THR A 144 0.23 1.75 17.68
CA THR A 144 -0.87 2.50 17.06
C THR A 144 -0.62 2.73 15.57
N ALA A 145 0.61 3.13 15.22
CA ALA A 145 0.98 3.43 13.83
C ALA A 145 0.90 2.20 12.91
N MET A 146 1.26 1.01 13.41
CA MET A 146 1.26 -0.25 12.63
C MET A 146 -0.04 -1.06 12.77
N GLY A 147 -0.88 -0.72 13.75
CA GLY A 147 -2.20 -1.31 13.95
C GLY A 147 -3.31 -0.51 13.28
N ILE A 148 -4.00 0.28 14.11
CA ILE A 148 -5.24 0.97 13.71
C ILE A 148 -5.02 1.98 12.57
N VAL A 149 -3.88 2.68 12.56
CA VAL A 149 -3.57 3.63 11.48
C VAL A 149 -3.34 2.91 10.15
N GLN A 150 -2.65 1.77 10.15
CA GLN A 150 -2.49 0.96 8.93
C GLN A 150 -3.80 0.40 8.42
N PHE A 151 -4.68 -0.08 9.32
CA PHE A 151 -6.01 -0.51 8.93
C PHE A 151 -6.80 0.66 8.31
N GLY A 152 -6.90 1.78 9.02
CA GLY A 152 -7.66 2.95 8.58
C GLY A 152 -7.19 3.49 7.23
N THR A 153 -5.88 3.62 7.03
CA THR A 153 -5.30 4.11 5.76
C THR A 153 -5.47 3.13 4.62
N ALA A 154 -5.36 1.82 4.88
CA ALA A 154 -5.58 0.80 3.87
C ALA A 154 -7.05 0.73 3.46
N PHE A 155 -7.96 0.76 4.44
CA PHE A 155 -9.38 0.78 4.19
C PHE A 155 -9.82 2.05 3.42
N ALA A 156 -9.36 3.23 3.85
CA ALA A 156 -9.65 4.50 3.18
C ALA A 156 -9.11 4.52 1.74
N GLY A 157 -7.87 4.10 1.51
CA GLY A 157 -7.28 4.01 0.18
C GLY A 157 -8.05 3.03 -0.73
N GLY A 158 -8.46 1.87 -0.19
CA GLY A 158 -9.30 0.90 -0.88
C GLY A 158 -10.69 1.44 -1.21
N THR A 159 -11.29 2.22 -0.31
CA THR A 159 -12.60 2.86 -0.53
C THR A 159 -12.52 3.91 -1.64
N ILE A 160 -11.48 4.75 -1.66
CA ILE A 160 -11.24 5.71 -2.75
C ILE A 160 -11.10 4.96 -4.07
N PHE A 161 -10.32 3.88 -4.11
CA PHE A 161 -10.19 3.04 -5.30
C PHE A 161 -11.54 2.46 -5.76
N LEU A 162 -12.36 1.97 -4.83
CA LEU A 162 -13.69 1.44 -5.11
C LEU A 162 -14.60 2.50 -5.74
N LEU A 163 -14.65 3.71 -5.15
CA LEU A 163 -15.46 4.82 -5.63
C LEU A 163 -15.05 5.25 -7.04
N LEU A 164 -13.75 5.47 -7.28
CA LEU A 164 -13.26 5.86 -8.60
C LEU A 164 -13.50 4.79 -9.66
N ASN A 165 -13.43 3.52 -9.29
CA ASN A 165 -13.76 2.40 -10.18
C ASN A 165 -15.27 2.32 -10.46
N HIS A 166 -16.12 2.59 -9.47
CA HIS A 166 -17.58 2.60 -9.63
C HIS A 166 -18.04 3.71 -10.59
N PHE A 167 -17.47 4.90 -10.48
CA PHE A 167 -17.78 6.03 -11.36
C PHE A 167 -17.08 5.97 -12.73
N ASN A 168 -16.41 4.86 -13.07
CA ASN A 168 -15.66 4.68 -14.32
C ASN A 168 -14.60 5.78 -14.59
N ILE A 169 -14.17 6.49 -13.55
CA ILE A 169 -13.12 7.52 -13.65
C ILE A 169 -11.79 6.85 -13.96
N LEU A 170 -11.51 5.72 -13.32
CA LEU A 170 -10.42 4.84 -13.69
C LEU A 170 -10.96 3.93 -14.80
N LYS A 171 -10.80 4.31 -16.07
CA LYS A 171 -11.08 3.44 -17.22
C LYS A 171 -10.05 2.31 -17.29
N ILE A 172 -9.97 1.50 -16.25
CA ILE A 172 -9.31 0.20 -16.30
C ILE A 172 -10.31 -0.68 -17.06
N HIS A 173 -10.20 -0.67 -18.39
CA HIS A 173 -11.08 -1.44 -19.27
C HIS A 173 -10.98 -2.90 -18.83
N LYS A 174 -12.01 -3.41 -18.16
CA LYS A 174 -12.35 -4.83 -18.18
C LYS A 174 -12.75 -5.15 -19.61
N LYS A 175 -11.82 -5.66 -20.40
CA LYS A 175 -12.15 -6.46 -21.58
C LYS A 175 -12.30 -7.92 -21.19
#